data_0f390278492bdad1573f78cfa189b9ac
#
_entry.id   0f390278492bdad1573f78cfa189b9ac
#
_cell.length_a   1.000
_cell.length_b   1.000
_cell.length_c   1.000
_cell.angle_alpha   90.00
_cell.angle_beta   90.00
_cell.angle_gamma   90.00
#
_symmetry.space_group_name_H-M   'P 1'
#
loop_
_entity.id
_entity.type
_entity.pdbx_description
1 polymer ?
#
loop_
_entity_poly.entity_id
_entity_poly.type
_entity_poly.pdbx_seq_one_letter_code
_entity_poly.pdbx_strand_id
1 'polypeptide(L)'
;MASFDWVIIKRMAKYFDINEQGCSIRCKLYCDDPDAVKRVAVCCHGFASSKESTSYQTFAQRAVAKWKGTAVIVFDWPCHGEDARKNLVLDECTSYLRLVVDYAKSRFNTDELYAYGVSFGGYLLLKYLAENGNPFRKVALRCPALDMHRALIDVIMTSDDVAKLEAGKPVLIGFDRKVRISPEFMDELVSFDLLSREFFDYADDILILHGTADEIVSFDVARQFAEDNVIEFVAVDGADHRFHDPKKMDAALARIIDFYRS
;
A
#
# COMPACT_ATOMS: atom_id res chain seq x y z
N MET A 1 -18.92 -17.87 -18.84
CA MET A 1 -18.43 -16.49 -18.99
C MET A 1 -17.14 -16.18 -18.19
N ALA A 2 -16.66 -17.06 -17.32
CA ALA A 2 -15.44 -16.87 -16.52
C ALA A 2 -14.10 -17.16 -17.24
N SER A 3 -14.10 -17.79 -18.42
CA SER A 3 -12.86 -18.22 -19.07
C SER A 3 -12.18 -17.17 -19.98
N PHE A 4 -12.93 -16.16 -20.42
CA PHE A 4 -12.37 -15.14 -21.32
C PHE A 4 -11.54 -14.09 -20.60
N ASP A 5 -11.95 -13.72 -19.38
CA ASP A 5 -11.23 -12.74 -18.56
C ASP A 5 -9.86 -13.27 -18.07
N TRP A 6 -9.76 -14.57 -17.76
CA TRP A 6 -8.51 -15.17 -17.26
C TRP A 6 -7.37 -15.20 -18.29
N VAL A 7 -7.71 -15.35 -19.56
CA VAL A 7 -6.72 -15.38 -20.66
C VAL A 7 -6.19 -13.97 -20.96
N ILE A 8 -7.04 -12.96 -20.89
CA ILE A 8 -6.66 -11.54 -21.06
C ILE A 8 -5.76 -11.10 -19.89
N ILE A 9 -6.07 -11.50 -18.67
CA ILE A 9 -5.34 -11.21 -17.44
C ILE A 9 -3.88 -11.69 -17.52
N LYS A 10 -3.64 -12.92 -17.99
CA LYS A 10 -2.30 -13.50 -18.14
C LYS A 10 -1.43 -12.79 -19.19
N ARG A 11 -2.04 -12.08 -20.14
CA ARG A 11 -1.31 -11.32 -21.19
C ARG A 11 -0.86 -9.93 -20.74
N MET A 12 -1.47 -9.34 -19.69
CA MET A 12 -1.20 -7.99 -19.24
C MET A 12 -0.18 -7.88 -18.11
N ALA A 13 0.08 -8.96 -17.36
CA ALA A 13 0.98 -8.94 -16.22
C ALA A 13 2.37 -9.48 -16.58
N LYS A 14 3.41 -8.71 -16.28
CA LYS A 14 4.82 -9.10 -16.42
C LYS A 14 5.50 -9.04 -15.07
N TYR A 15 6.28 -10.07 -14.73
CA TYR A 15 7.13 -10.09 -13.55
C TYR A 15 8.52 -9.54 -13.90
N PHE A 16 9.09 -8.79 -12.98
CA PHE A 16 10.45 -8.27 -13.10
C PHE A 16 11.02 -7.97 -11.70
N ASP A 17 12.33 -7.82 -11.63
CA ASP A 17 13.02 -7.47 -10.41
C ASP A 17 13.75 -6.14 -10.57
N ILE A 18 13.75 -5.31 -9.52
CA ILE A 18 14.62 -4.15 -9.41
C ILE A 18 15.81 -4.58 -8.54
N ASN A 19 17.00 -4.60 -9.14
CA ASN A 19 18.22 -5.02 -8.47
C ASN A 19 19.18 -3.83 -8.35
N GLU A 20 18.98 -3.00 -7.34
CA GLU A 20 19.74 -1.78 -7.12
C GLU A 20 20.04 -1.56 -5.64
N GLN A 21 21.18 -0.92 -5.34
CA GLN A 21 21.60 -0.53 -4.00
C GLN A 21 21.54 -1.69 -2.97
N GLY A 22 21.85 -2.93 -3.40
CA GLY A 22 21.80 -4.11 -2.54
C GLY A 22 20.39 -4.65 -2.25
N CYS A 23 19.37 -4.07 -2.87
CA CYS A 23 17.99 -4.54 -2.84
C CYS A 23 17.68 -5.41 -4.06
N SER A 24 16.78 -6.37 -3.89
CA SER A 24 16.22 -7.18 -4.98
C SER A 24 14.71 -7.22 -4.80
N ILE A 25 14.00 -6.27 -5.42
CA ILE A 25 12.58 -6.02 -5.22
C ILE A 25 11.79 -6.81 -6.26
N ARG A 26 10.90 -7.68 -5.82
CA ARG A 26 10.02 -8.49 -6.69
C ARG A 26 8.83 -7.65 -7.11
N CYS A 27 8.68 -7.43 -8.39
CA CYS A 27 7.67 -6.54 -8.96
C CYS A 27 6.77 -7.26 -9.95
N LYS A 28 5.56 -6.71 -10.11
CA LYS A 28 4.58 -7.11 -11.10
C LYS A 28 4.05 -5.87 -11.81
N LEU A 29 4.19 -5.85 -13.12
CA LEU A 29 3.76 -4.76 -13.99
C LEU A 29 2.49 -5.16 -14.75
N TYR A 30 1.52 -4.27 -14.77
CA TYR A 30 0.32 -4.35 -15.61
C TYR A 30 0.31 -3.16 -16.57
N CYS A 31 0.26 -3.40 -17.86
CA CYS A 31 0.04 -2.40 -18.90
C CYS A 31 -0.42 -3.08 -20.19
N ASP A 32 -1.12 -2.36 -21.05
CA ASP A 32 -1.49 -2.83 -22.38
C ASP A 32 -0.27 -2.80 -23.32
N ASP A 33 0.37 -1.64 -23.42
CA ASP A 33 1.52 -1.38 -24.26
C ASP A 33 2.58 -0.61 -23.47
N PRO A 34 3.74 -1.20 -23.18
CA PRO A 34 4.81 -0.55 -22.44
C PRO A 34 5.38 0.72 -23.11
N ASP A 35 5.30 0.81 -24.43
CA ASP A 35 5.84 1.95 -25.18
C ASP A 35 4.84 3.12 -25.28
N ALA A 36 3.57 2.86 -24.95
CA ALA A 36 2.50 3.86 -24.90
C ALA A 36 2.18 4.36 -23.48
N VAL A 37 2.97 3.98 -22.48
CA VAL A 37 2.75 4.39 -21.08
C VAL A 37 3.02 5.88 -20.90
N LYS A 38 2.05 6.59 -20.35
CA LYS A 38 2.11 8.03 -20.04
C LYS A 38 2.17 8.30 -18.55
N ARG A 39 1.69 7.36 -17.74
CA ARG A 39 1.59 7.45 -16.29
C ARG A 39 1.72 6.12 -15.61
N VAL A 40 2.15 6.14 -14.35
CA VAL A 40 2.34 4.92 -13.56
C VAL A 40 1.63 5.05 -12.22
N ALA A 41 0.84 4.03 -11.85
CA ALA A 41 0.33 3.87 -10.50
C ALA A 41 1.16 2.82 -9.74
N VAL A 42 1.73 3.22 -8.60
CA VAL A 42 2.49 2.34 -7.70
C VAL A 42 1.55 1.83 -6.61
N CYS A 43 1.47 0.52 -6.43
CA CYS A 43 0.60 -0.12 -5.45
C CYS A 43 1.40 -0.69 -4.28
N CYS A 44 1.03 -0.30 -3.07
CA CYS A 44 1.68 -0.56 -1.80
C CYS A 44 0.79 -1.45 -0.91
N HIS A 45 1.06 -2.76 -0.87
CA HIS A 45 0.22 -3.73 -0.19
C HIS A 45 0.32 -3.67 1.34
N GLY A 46 -0.70 -4.22 2.03
CA GLY A 46 -0.78 -4.28 3.48
C GLY A 46 0.16 -5.31 4.11
N PHE A 47 0.21 -5.31 5.45
CA PHE A 47 1.00 -6.23 6.25
C PHE A 47 0.61 -7.69 5.97
N ALA A 48 1.62 -8.56 5.89
CA ALA A 48 1.49 -9.99 5.59
C ALA A 48 0.81 -10.31 4.24
N SER A 49 0.72 -9.33 3.31
CA SER A 49 0.22 -9.50 1.95
C SER A 49 1.37 -9.63 0.93
N SER A 50 1.07 -9.44 -0.35
CA SER A 50 2.07 -9.49 -1.43
C SER A 50 1.57 -8.80 -2.70
N LYS A 51 2.45 -8.68 -3.71
CA LYS A 51 2.12 -8.24 -5.07
C LYS A 51 1.05 -9.10 -5.78
N GLU A 52 0.75 -10.28 -5.23
CA GLU A 52 -0.26 -11.20 -5.77
C GLU A 52 -1.69 -10.93 -5.26
N SER A 53 -1.88 -9.92 -4.40
CA SER A 53 -3.19 -9.57 -3.87
C SER A 53 -4.22 -9.32 -4.97
N THR A 54 -5.37 -9.99 -4.87
CA THR A 54 -6.47 -9.89 -5.84
C THR A 54 -7.05 -8.49 -5.94
N SER A 55 -7.02 -7.71 -4.85
CA SER A 55 -7.51 -6.32 -4.86
C SER A 55 -6.66 -5.43 -5.76
N TYR A 56 -5.33 -5.59 -5.75
CA TYR A 56 -4.45 -4.85 -6.66
C TYR A 56 -4.54 -5.34 -8.09
N GLN A 57 -4.73 -6.63 -8.30
CA GLN A 57 -4.99 -7.16 -9.63
C GLN A 57 -6.26 -6.54 -10.23
N THR A 58 -7.34 -6.48 -9.44
CA THR A 58 -8.62 -5.87 -9.87
C THR A 58 -8.46 -4.37 -10.13
N PHE A 59 -7.75 -3.64 -9.24
CA PHE A 59 -7.43 -2.24 -9.47
C PHE A 59 -6.65 -2.04 -10.76
N ALA A 60 -5.56 -2.79 -10.96
CA ALA A 60 -4.70 -2.67 -12.12
C ALA A 60 -5.44 -2.89 -13.44
N GLN A 61 -6.28 -3.93 -13.50
CA GLN A 61 -7.11 -4.23 -14.67
C GLN A 61 -8.05 -3.07 -15.01
N ARG A 62 -8.69 -2.50 -13.99
CA ARG A 62 -9.62 -1.37 -14.17
C ARG A 62 -8.88 -0.10 -14.57
N ALA A 63 -7.76 0.21 -13.91
CA ALA A 63 -6.96 1.40 -14.22
C ALA A 63 -6.45 1.35 -15.66
N VAL A 64 -5.85 0.23 -16.08
CA VAL A 64 -5.35 0.06 -17.45
C VAL A 64 -6.47 0.12 -18.48
N ALA A 65 -7.62 -0.51 -18.22
CA ALA A 65 -8.75 -0.51 -19.15
C ALA A 65 -9.43 0.86 -19.28
N LYS A 66 -9.65 1.56 -18.15
CA LYS A 66 -10.41 2.81 -18.11
C LYS A 66 -9.56 4.05 -18.36
N TRP A 67 -8.26 3.98 -18.11
CA TRP A 67 -7.36 5.12 -18.18
C TRP A 67 -6.17 4.79 -19.10
N LYS A 68 -6.39 4.92 -20.41
CA LYS A 68 -5.43 4.53 -21.45
C LYS A 68 -4.07 5.18 -21.26
N GLY A 69 -3.00 4.40 -21.51
CA GLY A 69 -1.62 4.80 -21.24
C GLY A 69 -1.21 4.75 -19.78
N THR A 70 -1.93 3.96 -18.97
CA THR A 70 -1.57 3.71 -17.56
C THR A 70 -0.83 2.39 -17.44
N ALA A 71 0.28 2.40 -16.71
CA ALA A 71 0.90 1.21 -16.14
C ALA A 71 0.61 1.14 -14.65
N VAL A 72 0.55 -0.06 -14.10
CA VAL A 72 0.44 -0.29 -12.65
C VAL A 72 1.58 -1.20 -12.22
N ILE A 73 2.36 -0.77 -11.23
CA ILE A 73 3.42 -1.55 -10.59
C ILE A 73 2.95 -1.94 -9.21
N VAL A 74 2.98 -3.24 -8.91
CA VAL A 74 2.82 -3.79 -7.56
C VAL A 74 4.12 -4.48 -7.19
N PHE A 75 4.62 -4.30 -5.99
CA PHE A 75 5.89 -4.89 -5.54
C PHE A 75 5.76 -5.51 -4.16
N ASP A 76 6.67 -6.41 -3.82
CA ASP A 76 6.74 -7.00 -2.48
C ASP A 76 7.62 -6.12 -1.57
N TRP A 77 7.10 -5.78 -0.39
CA TRP A 77 7.88 -5.16 0.69
C TRP A 77 8.97 -6.11 1.20
N PRO A 78 10.02 -5.60 1.88
CA PRO A 78 10.93 -6.45 2.65
C PRO A 78 10.18 -7.44 3.53
N CYS A 79 10.60 -8.69 3.58
CA CYS A 79 9.99 -9.81 4.32
C CYS A 79 8.59 -10.25 3.84
N HIS A 80 8.06 -9.67 2.77
CA HIS A 80 6.74 -10.01 2.23
C HIS A 80 6.85 -10.70 0.86
N GLY A 81 5.77 -11.36 0.44
CA GLY A 81 5.70 -12.02 -0.87
C GLY A 81 6.87 -12.96 -1.13
N GLU A 82 7.65 -12.70 -2.16
CA GLU A 82 8.84 -13.46 -2.55
C GLU A 82 10.15 -12.79 -2.12
N ASP A 83 10.08 -11.72 -1.31
CA ASP A 83 11.28 -11.08 -0.78
C ASP A 83 12.05 -12.00 0.19
N ALA A 84 13.38 -11.97 0.09
CA ALA A 84 14.27 -12.86 0.83
C ALA A 84 14.72 -12.30 2.19
N ARG A 85 14.35 -11.06 2.55
CA ARG A 85 14.69 -10.45 3.83
C ARG A 85 14.07 -11.24 4.98
N LYS A 86 14.78 -11.26 6.11
CA LYS A 86 14.32 -11.96 7.32
C LYS A 86 13.88 -11.04 8.44
N ASN A 87 14.37 -9.80 8.44
CA ASN A 87 14.04 -8.79 9.44
C ASN A 87 13.36 -7.62 8.73
N LEU A 88 12.19 -7.23 9.21
CA LEU A 88 11.48 -6.06 8.72
C LEU A 88 12.08 -4.80 9.36
N VAL A 89 12.38 -3.80 8.54
CA VAL A 89 12.96 -2.50 8.93
C VAL A 89 12.22 -1.41 8.17
N LEU A 90 11.75 -0.37 8.86
CA LEU A 90 10.92 0.68 8.24
C LEU A 90 11.67 1.46 7.16
N ASP A 91 12.91 1.83 7.41
CA ASP A 91 13.73 2.59 6.46
C ASP A 91 14.09 1.77 5.21
N GLU A 92 14.14 0.44 5.33
CA GLU A 92 14.29 -0.44 4.17
C GLU A 92 13.01 -0.46 3.33
N CYS A 93 11.83 -0.40 3.95
CA CYS A 93 10.56 -0.28 3.24
C CYS A 93 10.49 1.03 2.44
N THR A 94 10.83 2.17 3.05
CA THR A 94 10.84 3.47 2.34
C THR A 94 11.90 3.51 1.24
N SER A 95 13.05 2.83 1.42
CA SER A 95 14.07 2.66 0.39
C SER A 95 13.55 1.83 -0.80
N TYR A 96 12.79 0.76 -0.55
CA TYR A 96 12.15 -0.02 -1.61
C TYR A 96 11.18 0.84 -2.42
N LEU A 97 10.34 1.62 -1.75
CA LEU A 97 9.40 2.51 -2.44
C LEU A 97 10.13 3.53 -3.30
N ARG A 98 11.21 4.15 -2.78
CA ARG A 98 12.04 5.09 -3.54
C ARG A 98 12.58 4.43 -4.81
N LEU A 99 13.17 3.23 -4.72
CA LEU A 99 13.70 2.52 -5.88
C LEU A 99 12.61 2.16 -6.91
N VAL A 100 11.40 1.82 -6.45
CA VAL A 100 10.26 1.57 -7.35
C VAL A 100 9.80 2.86 -8.04
N VAL A 101 9.77 3.99 -7.33
CA VAL A 101 9.45 5.31 -7.90
C VAL A 101 10.48 5.71 -8.94
N ASP A 102 11.78 5.60 -8.62
CA ASP A 102 12.88 5.92 -9.53
C ASP A 102 12.86 5.03 -10.78
N TYR A 103 12.61 3.73 -10.61
CA TYR A 103 12.42 2.80 -11.72
C TYR A 103 11.23 3.21 -12.61
N ALA A 104 10.07 3.54 -12.01
CA ALA A 104 8.89 3.93 -12.76
C ALA A 104 9.15 5.18 -13.62
N LYS A 105 9.78 6.22 -13.04
CA LYS A 105 10.18 7.44 -13.75
C LYS A 105 11.12 7.14 -14.91
N SER A 106 12.19 6.44 -14.63
CA SER A 106 13.23 6.13 -15.62
C SER A 106 12.72 5.21 -16.73
N ARG A 107 12.02 4.12 -16.38
CA ARG A 107 11.56 3.11 -17.35
C ARG A 107 10.52 3.66 -18.33
N PHE A 108 9.65 4.55 -17.87
CA PHE A 108 8.55 5.08 -18.67
C PHE A 108 8.75 6.54 -19.08
N ASN A 109 9.85 7.15 -18.67
CA ASN A 109 10.16 8.56 -18.95
C ASN A 109 8.96 9.48 -18.61
N THR A 110 8.43 9.37 -17.39
CA THR A 110 7.25 10.11 -16.94
C THR A 110 7.36 10.53 -15.48
N ASP A 111 6.87 11.73 -15.17
CA ASP A 111 6.64 12.23 -13.82
C ASP A 111 5.15 12.14 -13.41
N GLU A 112 4.30 11.57 -14.27
CA GLU A 112 2.89 11.33 -13.99
C GLU A 112 2.74 10.07 -13.12
N LEU A 113 3.06 10.19 -11.83
CA LEU A 113 3.03 9.10 -10.87
C LEU A 113 1.82 9.23 -9.95
N TYR A 114 1.25 8.08 -9.62
CA TYR A 114 0.10 7.90 -8.72
C TYR A 114 0.42 6.80 -7.73
N ALA A 115 -0.15 6.86 -6.51
CA ALA A 115 0.09 5.82 -5.51
C ALA A 115 -1.22 5.30 -4.91
N TYR A 116 -1.30 3.98 -4.71
CA TYR A 116 -2.41 3.33 -4.01
C TYR A 116 -1.89 2.46 -2.88
N GLY A 117 -2.16 2.86 -1.63
CA GLY A 117 -1.75 2.14 -0.43
C GLY A 117 -2.92 1.54 0.34
N VAL A 118 -2.73 0.35 0.90
CA VAL A 118 -3.71 -0.31 1.75
C VAL A 118 -3.08 -0.65 3.10
N SER A 119 -3.76 -0.28 4.20
CA SER A 119 -3.34 -0.66 5.55
C SER A 119 -1.88 -0.24 5.83
N PHE A 120 -0.99 -1.18 6.13
CA PHE A 120 0.46 -0.95 6.28
C PHE A 120 1.09 -0.26 5.07
N GLY A 121 0.68 -0.59 3.84
CA GLY A 121 1.15 0.10 2.64
C GLY A 121 0.73 1.57 2.61
N GLY A 122 -0.42 1.92 3.20
CA GLY A 122 -0.85 3.30 3.39
C GLY A 122 0.01 4.04 4.42
N TYR A 123 0.34 3.38 5.55
CA TYR A 123 1.28 3.89 6.53
C TYR A 123 2.65 4.19 5.91
N LEU A 124 3.20 3.24 5.15
CA LEU A 124 4.51 3.39 4.51
C LEU A 124 4.53 4.49 3.44
N LEU A 125 3.43 4.67 2.69
CA LEU A 125 3.30 5.79 1.76
C LEU A 125 3.34 7.12 2.49
N LEU A 126 2.56 7.29 3.55
CA LEU A 126 2.57 8.54 4.33
C LEU A 126 3.92 8.79 5.01
N LYS A 127 4.56 7.73 5.55
CA LYS A 127 5.94 7.85 6.05
C LYS A 127 6.89 8.35 4.97
N TYR A 128 6.80 7.77 3.78
CA TYR A 128 7.63 8.20 2.65
C TYR A 128 7.40 9.67 2.28
N LEU A 129 6.14 10.11 2.20
CA LEU A 129 5.80 11.51 1.92
C LEU A 129 6.36 12.47 2.97
N ALA A 130 6.25 12.12 4.25
CA ALA A 130 6.75 12.94 5.36
C ALA A 130 8.28 13.10 5.34
N GLU A 131 9.00 12.08 4.88
CA GLU A 131 10.48 12.07 4.89
C GLU A 131 11.10 12.55 3.58
N ASN A 132 10.43 12.36 2.44
CA ASN A 132 11.03 12.55 1.11
C ASN A 132 10.28 13.56 0.23
N GLY A 133 9.13 14.06 0.70
CA GLY A 133 8.22 14.85 -0.12
C GLY A 133 7.33 13.99 -1.03
N ASN A 134 6.39 14.63 -1.71
CA ASN A 134 5.40 13.95 -2.56
C ASN A 134 5.82 13.90 -4.04
N PRO A 135 6.24 12.72 -4.56
CA PRO A 135 6.52 12.57 -5.99
C PRO A 135 5.28 12.23 -6.81
N PHE A 136 4.13 12.03 -6.17
CA PHE A 136 2.89 11.57 -6.82
C PHE A 136 1.95 12.72 -7.11
N ARG A 137 1.24 12.65 -8.23
CA ARG A 137 0.14 13.56 -8.56
C ARG A 137 -1.05 13.39 -7.64
N LYS A 138 -1.37 12.13 -7.32
CA LYS A 138 -2.43 11.77 -6.38
C LYS A 138 -2.08 10.48 -5.63
N VAL A 139 -2.48 10.42 -4.38
CA VAL A 139 -2.27 9.29 -3.46
C VAL A 139 -3.62 8.83 -2.91
N ALA A 140 -4.01 7.60 -3.17
CA ALA A 140 -5.21 7.01 -2.59
C ALA A 140 -4.83 6.02 -1.49
N LEU A 141 -5.47 6.13 -0.35
CA LEU A 141 -5.24 5.28 0.82
C LEU A 141 -6.54 4.56 1.17
N ARG A 142 -6.49 3.24 1.29
CA ARG A 142 -7.62 2.46 1.78
C ARG A 142 -7.30 1.86 3.13
N CYS A 143 -8.08 2.22 4.16
CA CYS A 143 -7.88 1.78 5.53
C CYS A 143 -6.40 1.90 5.96
N PRO A 144 -5.75 3.07 5.84
CA PRO A 144 -4.35 3.20 6.21
C PRO A 144 -4.15 2.92 7.70
N ALA A 145 -3.13 2.14 8.05
CA ALA A 145 -2.82 1.78 9.43
C ALA A 145 -2.03 2.92 10.10
N LEU A 146 -2.67 4.07 10.33
CA LEU A 146 -2.02 5.29 10.83
C LEU A 146 -1.33 5.10 12.18
N ASP A 147 -1.92 4.28 13.05
CA ASP A 147 -1.30 3.77 14.28
C ASP A 147 -0.96 2.29 14.10
N MET A 148 0.09 2.04 13.28
CA MET A 148 0.51 0.66 12.97
C MET A 148 0.99 -0.10 14.20
N HIS A 149 1.66 0.59 15.13
CA HIS A 149 2.13 -0.02 16.37
C HIS A 149 0.95 -0.61 17.16
N ARG A 150 -0.09 0.19 17.35
CA ARG A 150 -1.29 -0.23 18.08
C ARG A 150 -2.06 -1.33 17.35
N ALA A 151 -2.19 -1.23 16.03
CA ALA A 151 -2.83 -2.27 15.23
C ALA A 151 -2.12 -3.63 15.37
N LEU A 152 -0.80 -3.65 15.48
CA LEU A 152 -0.03 -4.88 15.73
C LEU A 152 -0.32 -5.45 17.13
N ILE A 153 -0.23 -4.63 18.17
CA ILE A 153 -0.35 -5.09 19.56
C ILE A 153 -1.78 -5.48 19.89
N ASP A 154 -2.76 -4.64 19.57
CA ASP A 154 -4.13 -4.80 20.06
C ASP A 154 -4.94 -5.81 19.22
N VAL A 155 -4.58 -6.02 17.94
CA VAL A 155 -5.41 -6.79 17.01
C VAL A 155 -4.69 -8.00 16.40
N ILE A 156 -3.42 -7.85 16.02
CA ILE A 156 -2.73 -8.89 15.22
C ILE A 156 -1.94 -9.86 16.11
N MET A 157 -1.36 -9.36 17.20
CA MET A 157 -0.56 -10.15 18.14
C MET A 157 -1.41 -10.83 19.21
N THR A 158 -0.94 -11.97 19.69
CA THR A 158 -1.43 -12.59 20.91
C THR A 158 -0.70 -12.01 22.13
N SER A 159 -1.27 -12.18 23.33
CA SER A 159 -0.59 -11.79 24.58
C SER A 159 0.79 -12.46 24.74
N ASP A 160 0.95 -13.70 24.25
CA ASP A 160 2.22 -14.42 24.26
C ASP A 160 3.25 -13.80 23.29
N ASP A 161 2.80 -13.29 22.13
CA ASP A 161 3.67 -12.57 21.19
C ASP A 161 4.16 -11.25 21.80
N VAL A 162 3.27 -10.49 22.44
CA VAL A 162 3.64 -9.25 23.14
C VAL A 162 4.65 -9.53 24.25
N ALA A 163 4.41 -10.53 25.10
CA ALA A 163 5.33 -10.90 26.18
C ALA A 163 6.72 -11.34 25.65
N LYS A 164 6.77 -12.00 24.48
CA LYS A 164 8.04 -12.35 23.84
C LYS A 164 8.80 -11.12 23.36
N LEU A 165 8.13 -10.16 22.74
CA LEU A 165 8.75 -8.90 22.31
C LEU A 165 9.30 -8.10 23.49
N GLU A 166 8.51 -7.98 24.58
CA GLU A 166 8.96 -7.35 25.83
C GLU A 166 10.18 -8.05 26.45
N ALA A 167 10.30 -9.37 26.25
CA ALA A 167 11.47 -10.15 26.64
C ALA A 167 12.62 -10.07 25.62
N GLY A 168 12.57 -9.16 24.66
CA GLY A 168 13.63 -8.96 23.64
C GLY A 168 13.67 -10.04 22.56
N LYS A 169 12.59 -10.81 22.37
CA LYS A 169 12.54 -11.91 21.40
C LYS A 169 11.64 -11.56 20.22
N PRO A 170 12.06 -11.85 18.97
CA PRO A 170 11.21 -11.64 17.81
C PRO A 170 10.06 -12.65 17.77
N VAL A 171 8.96 -12.24 17.12
CA VAL A 171 7.76 -13.07 16.89
C VAL A 171 7.45 -13.23 15.41
N LEU A 172 6.69 -14.26 15.07
CA LEU A 172 6.17 -14.51 13.71
C LEU A 172 4.67 -14.29 13.72
N ILE A 173 4.23 -13.18 13.17
CA ILE A 173 2.82 -12.77 13.14
C ILE A 173 2.32 -12.52 11.73
N GLY A 174 1.03 -12.39 11.56
CA GLY A 174 0.36 -12.15 10.28
C GLY A 174 -0.72 -13.18 10.01
N PHE A 175 -1.34 -13.06 8.84
CA PHE A 175 -2.49 -13.87 8.45
C PHE A 175 -2.05 -15.11 7.65
N ASP A 176 -2.23 -15.08 6.32
CA ASP A 176 -1.84 -16.21 5.45
C ASP A 176 -0.32 -16.39 5.37
N ARG A 177 0.41 -15.27 5.43
CA ARG A 177 1.87 -15.24 5.52
C ARG A 177 2.29 -14.73 6.89
N LYS A 178 3.33 -15.34 7.45
CA LYS A 178 3.96 -14.90 8.68
C LYS A 178 5.15 -13.99 8.37
N VAL A 179 5.20 -12.86 9.05
CA VAL A 179 6.30 -11.88 9.00
C VAL A 179 6.98 -11.87 10.37
N ARG A 180 8.30 -11.85 10.35
CA ARG A 180 9.09 -11.76 11.58
C ARG A 180 9.16 -10.31 12.04
N ILE A 181 8.65 -10.05 13.22
CA ILE A 181 8.67 -8.76 13.90
C ILE A 181 9.67 -8.84 15.05
N SER A 182 10.58 -7.88 15.09
CA SER A 182 11.56 -7.75 16.19
C SER A 182 11.18 -6.61 17.12
N PRO A 183 11.73 -6.57 18.34
CA PRO A 183 11.57 -5.41 19.25
C PRO A 183 12.01 -4.09 18.58
N GLU A 184 13.11 -4.12 17.83
CA GLU A 184 13.64 -2.93 17.14
C GLU A 184 12.64 -2.37 16.12
N PHE A 185 11.93 -3.23 15.39
CA PHE A 185 10.87 -2.78 14.46
C PHE A 185 9.70 -2.11 15.22
N MET A 186 9.34 -2.63 16.39
CA MET A 186 8.32 -1.98 17.24
C MET A 186 8.79 -0.62 17.74
N ASP A 187 10.07 -0.50 18.13
CA ASP A 187 10.67 0.77 18.53
C ASP A 187 10.72 1.78 17.36
N GLU A 188 11.00 1.33 16.13
CA GLU A 188 10.92 2.17 14.93
C GLU A 188 9.51 2.72 14.71
N LEU A 189 8.46 1.89 14.89
CA LEU A 189 7.06 2.32 14.75
C LEU A 189 6.70 3.38 15.80
N VAL A 190 7.17 3.24 17.04
CA VAL A 190 6.96 4.23 18.12
C VAL A 190 7.74 5.52 17.83
N SER A 191 8.97 5.40 17.34
CA SER A 191 9.84 6.55 17.06
C SER A 191 9.34 7.38 15.87
N PHE A 192 8.68 6.75 14.89
CA PHE A 192 8.02 7.44 13.80
C PHE A 192 6.51 7.53 14.08
N ASP A 193 6.12 8.49 14.91
CA ASP A 193 4.71 8.81 15.15
C ASP A 193 4.11 9.53 13.94
N LEU A 194 3.39 8.76 13.11
CA LEU A 194 2.73 9.28 11.92
C LEU A 194 1.58 10.25 12.26
N LEU A 195 0.89 10.03 13.36
CA LEU A 195 -0.24 10.87 13.78
C LEU A 195 0.19 12.28 14.18
N SER A 196 1.46 12.49 14.52
CA SER A 196 2.03 13.80 14.82
C SER A 196 2.50 14.56 13.58
N ARG A 197 2.41 13.97 12.38
CA ARG A 197 2.87 14.59 11.13
C ARG A 197 1.76 15.36 10.43
N GLU A 198 2.16 16.44 9.78
CA GLU A 198 1.27 17.33 9.02
C GLU A 198 1.43 17.08 7.52
N PHE A 199 0.28 17.07 6.81
CA PHE A 199 0.22 16.81 5.36
C PHE A 199 -0.55 17.91 4.62
N PHE A 200 -0.66 19.11 5.17
CA PHE A 200 -1.40 20.23 4.57
C PHE A 200 -0.95 20.56 3.14
N ASP A 201 0.35 20.52 2.88
CA ASP A 201 0.91 20.79 1.55
C ASP A 201 0.49 19.77 0.49
N TYR A 202 -0.03 18.62 0.91
CA TYR A 202 -0.42 17.52 0.03
C TYR A 202 -1.90 17.15 0.18
N ALA A 203 -2.67 17.91 0.95
CA ALA A 203 -4.04 17.57 1.32
C ALA A 203 -4.94 17.30 0.10
N ASP A 204 -4.87 18.18 -0.91
CA ASP A 204 -5.65 18.05 -2.15
C ASP A 204 -5.21 16.85 -3.02
N ASP A 205 -4.03 16.29 -2.76
CA ASP A 205 -3.46 15.18 -3.51
C ASP A 205 -3.65 13.84 -2.79
N ILE A 206 -4.27 13.81 -1.61
CA ILE A 206 -4.51 12.61 -0.83
C ILE A 206 -6.01 12.34 -0.69
N LEU A 207 -6.39 11.09 -0.91
CA LEU A 207 -7.73 10.56 -0.65
C LEU A 207 -7.64 9.41 0.33
N ILE A 208 -8.42 9.44 1.41
CA ILE A 208 -8.58 8.31 2.34
C ILE A 208 -9.97 7.71 2.16
N LEU A 209 -10.05 6.41 1.86
CA LEU A 209 -11.28 5.62 1.93
C LEU A 209 -11.18 4.66 3.11
N HIS A 210 -12.22 4.65 3.99
CA HIS A 210 -12.20 3.78 5.16
C HIS A 210 -13.54 3.13 5.41
N GLY A 211 -13.52 1.84 5.73
CA GLY A 211 -14.73 1.09 6.05
C GLY A 211 -15.23 1.40 7.47
N THR A 212 -16.54 1.66 7.61
CA THR A 212 -17.11 1.97 8.94
C THR A 212 -17.16 0.75 9.87
N ALA A 213 -16.99 -0.46 9.35
CA ALA A 213 -16.93 -1.71 10.10
C ALA A 213 -15.51 -2.33 10.10
N ASP A 214 -14.46 -1.50 9.96
CA ASP A 214 -13.07 -1.94 10.00
C ASP A 214 -12.71 -2.45 11.40
N GLU A 215 -12.40 -3.72 11.49
CA GLU A 215 -12.10 -4.43 12.73
C GLU A 215 -10.59 -4.47 13.05
N ILE A 216 -9.74 -3.96 12.18
CA ILE A 216 -8.27 -4.00 12.33
C ILE A 216 -7.69 -2.61 12.59
N VAL A 217 -8.14 -1.61 11.84
CA VAL A 217 -7.64 -0.25 11.92
C VAL A 217 -8.78 0.70 12.29
N SER A 218 -8.57 1.55 13.28
CA SER A 218 -9.61 2.45 13.78
C SER A 218 -10.09 3.43 12.72
N PHE A 219 -11.38 3.35 12.40
CA PHE A 219 -12.09 4.30 11.54
C PHE A 219 -12.02 5.73 12.10
N ASP A 220 -12.23 5.89 13.42
CA ASP A 220 -12.24 7.21 14.06
C ASP A 220 -10.86 7.88 14.02
N VAL A 221 -9.79 7.11 14.22
CA VAL A 221 -8.40 7.63 14.09
C VAL A 221 -8.15 8.10 12.66
N ALA A 222 -8.56 7.34 11.66
CA ALA A 222 -8.35 7.71 10.25
C ALA A 222 -9.20 8.93 9.86
N ARG A 223 -10.44 9.03 10.36
CA ARG A 223 -11.31 10.18 10.15
C ARG A 223 -10.71 11.44 10.79
N GLN A 224 -10.30 11.36 12.07
CA GLN A 224 -9.71 12.49 12.77
C GLN A 224 -8.41 12.97 12.09
N PHE A 225 -7.54 12.04 11.70
CA PHE A 225 -6.32 12.38 10.96
C PHE A 225 -6.63 13.12 9.65
N ALA A 226 -7.65 12.68 8.91
CA ALA A 226 -8.07 13.34 7.67
C ALA A 226 -8.64 14.75 7.95
N GLU A 227 -9.46 14.92 8.99
CA GLU A 227 -9.98 16.21 9.43
C GLU A 227 -8.84 17.15 9.84
N ASP A 228 -7.91 16.71 10.65
CA ASP A 228 -6.76 17.49 11.14
C ASP A 228 -5.84 17.95 10.01
N ASN A 229 -5.74 17.17 8.93
CA ASN A 229 -4.89 17.46 7.77
C ASN A 229 -5.65 18.00 6.55
N VAL A 230 -6.95 18.22 6.65
CA VAL A 230 -7.83 18.71 5.56
C VAL A 230 -7.81 17.78 4.33
N ILE A 231 -7.60 16.48 4.56
CA ILE A 231 -7.56 15.44 3.52
C ILE A 231 -8.98 14.98 3.18
N GLU A 232 -9.25 14.72 1.90
CA GLU A 232 -10.52 14.13 1.49
C GLU A 232 -10.72 12.75 2.11
N PHE A 233 -11.82 12.59 2.86
CA PHE A 233 -12.17 11.34 3.55
C PHE A 233 -13.50 10.77 3.05
N VAL A 234 -13.50 9.52 2.65
CA VAL A 234 -14.69 8.80 2.19
C VAL A 234 -14.97 7.62 3.11
N ALA A 235 -16.02 7.74 3.93
CA ALA A 235 -16.55 6.63 4.72
C ALA A 235 -17.29 5.65 3.80
N VAL A 236 -16.94 4.36 3.87
CA VAL A 236 -17.64 3.30 3.13
C VAL A 236 -18.46 2.49 4.13
N ASP A 237 -19.76 2.73 4.13
CA ASP A 237 -20.68 2.17 5.13
C ASP A 237 -20.67 0.64 5.16
N GLY A 238 -20.48 0.08 6.37
CA GLY A 238 -20.43 -1.36 6.65
C GLY A 238 -19.30 -2.11 5.92
N ALA A 239 -18.32 -1.44 5.32
CA ALA A 239 -17.15 -2.13 4.79
C ALA A 239 -16.21 -2.51 5.93
N ASP A 240 -15.70 -3.75 5.89
CA ASP A 240 -14.66 -4.26 6.78
C ASP A 240 -13.26 -3.86 6.28
N HIS A 241 -12.21 -4.17 7.03
CA HIS A 241 -10.82 -3.83 6.66
C HIS A 241 -10.42 -4.32 5.26
N ARG A 242 -10.84 -5.51 4.88
CA ARG A 242 -10.47 -6.16 3.62
C ARG A 242 -11.42 -5.83 2.47
N PHE A 243 -12.55 -5.20 2.76
CA PHE A 243 -13.61 -4.94 1.76
C PHE A 243 -14.07 -6.25 1.12
N HIS A 244 -14.46 -7.23 1.95
CA HIS A 244 -14.93 -8.53 1.46
C HIS A 244 -16.20 -8.43 0.59
N ASP A 245 -17.04 -7.41 0.80
CA ASP A 245 -18.18 -7.16 -0.09
C ASP A 245 -17.69 -6.65 -1.45
N PRO A 246 -17.88 -7.41 -2.54
CA PRO A 246 -17.40 -7.03 -3.87
C PRO A 246 -17.97 -5.70 -4.37
N LYS A 247 -19.21 -5.34 -3.99
CA LYS A 247 -19.85 -4.09 -4.40
C LYS A 247 -19.15 -2.89 -3.75
N LYS A 248 -18.80 -3.01 -2.47
CA LYS A 248 -18.06 -1.97 -1.74
C LYS A 248 -16.64 -1.82 -2.27
N MET A 249 -15.96 -2.93 -2.53
CA MET A 249 -14.65 -2.92 -3.18
C MET A 249 -14.73 -2.28 -4.57
N ASP A 250 -15.71 -2.62 -5.36
CA ASP A 250 -15.93 -2.07 -6.70
C ASP A 250 -16.15 -0.56 -6.68
N ALA A 251 -16.98 -0.08 -5.75
CA ALA A 251 -17.23 1.35 -5.56
C ALA A 251 -15.97 2.10 -5.11
N ALA A 252 -15.21 1.53 -4.16
CA ALA A 252 -13.96 2.10 -3.69
C ALA A 252 -12.91 2.23 -4.82
N LEU A 253 -12.72 1.17 -5.61
CA LEU A 253 -11.79 1.20 -6.74
C LEU A 253 -12.23 2.18 -7.84
N ALA A 254 -13.52 2.32 -8.08
CA ALA A 254 -14.04 3.32 -9.02
C ALA A 254 -13.74 4.74 -8.51
N ARG A 255 -13.99 5.02 -7.21
CA ARG A 255 -13.71 6.33 -6.60
C ARG A 255 -12.21 6.69 -6.67
N ILE A 256 -11.32 5.71 -6.44
CA ILE A 256 -9.87 5.92 -6.56
C ILE A 256 -9.49 6.30 -7.99
N ILE A 257 -9.99 5.58 -8.99
CA ILE A 257 -9.68 5.87 -10.40
C ILE A 257 -10.23 7.25 -10.81
N ASP A 258 -11.42 7.61 -10.34
CA ASP A 258 -12.01 8.92 -10.62
C ASP A 258 -11.20 10.06 -9.95
N PHE A 259 -10.73 9.86 -8.73
CA PHE A 259 -9.83 10.79 -8.03
C PHE A 259 -8.50 10.99 -8.75
N TYR A 260 -7.94 9.95 -9.38
CA TYR A 260 -6.70 10.10 -10.16
C TYR A 260 -6.89 10.86 -11.48
N ARG A 261 -8.12 11.01 -11.92
CA ARG A 261 -8.47 11.66 -13.20
C ARG A 261 -9.00 13.07 -13.04
N SER A 262 -9.21 13.50 -11.77
CA SER A 262 -9.69 14.84 -11.42
C SER A 262 -8.62 15.95 -11.58
#